data_e882b91bbcdb10f6e36f5fae9b0fbe5a
#
_entry.id   e882b91bbcdb10f6e36f5fae9b0fbe5a
#
_cell.length_a   1.000
_cell.length_b   1.000
_cell.length_c   1.000
_cell.angle_alpha   90.00
_cell.angle_beta   90.00
_cell.angle_gamma   90.00
#
_symmetry.space_group_name_H-M   'P 1'
#
loop_
_entity.id
_entity.type
_entity.pdbx_description
1 polymer ?
#
loop_
_entity_poly.entity_id
_entity_poly.type
_entity_poly.pdbx_seq_one_letter_code
_entity_poly.pdbx_strand_id
1 'polypeptide(L)'
;MPVLQRVSVSVKNILLATDFSPVSEKAASYAKALALNFRSAVEIAHVFEPSRVLSSLEAALGKPIQQRRRDCVQGLERLRKDFAASGVEAGSCLLEGHQPHVALLEAAKQQETDLIVAGTHSRSGLERLVLGSVAEQLIRKAVCPVLTVGPHAKQPGEGPLVFRTMVYATDFSAKAAKAAVFALSFAQDSGAHLYFCYVAGANAAPDETKALDLSFKAALKRMIPESTYEWCSPETVVEHGDASKAILELAGRVGADLIVLGARKASFWLTHVEHGLTPDLLAEATCPVMTVC
;
A
#
# COMPACT_ATOMS: atom_id res chain seq x y z
N MET A 1 -30.37 -10.39 -20.89
CA MET A 1 -29.74 -10.35 -19.58
C MET A 1 -28.78 -9.15 -19.56
N PRO A 2 -28.86 -8.22 -18.62
CA PRO A 2 -27.86 -7.17 -18.54
C PRO A 2 -26.50 -7.83 -18.29
N VAL A 3 -25.52 -7.48 -19.09
CA VAL A 3 -24.12 -7.88 -18.85
C VAL A 3 -23.71 -7.19 -17.56
N LEU A 4 -23.58 -7.95 -16.48
CA LEU A 4 -23.11 -7.46 -15.20
C LEU A 4 -21.69 -6.97 -15.40
N GLN A 5 -21.51 -5.65 -15.39
CA GLN A 5 -20.18 -5.05 -15.53
C GLN A 5 -19.37 -5.33 -14.26
N ARG A 6 -18.35 -6.16 -14.39
CA ARG A 6 -17.31 -6.29 -13.37
C ARG A 6 -16.62 -4.94 -13.17
N VAL A 7 -16.41 -4.56 -11.94
CA VAL A 7 -15.50 -3.47 -11.62
C VAL A 7 -14.09 -4.01 -11.92
N SER A 8 -13.44 -3.52 -12.95
CA SER A 8 -12.10 -3.96 -13.31
C SER A 8 -11.14 -2.78 -13.30
N VAL A 9 -10.14 -2.87 -12.47
CA VAL A 9 -9.00 -1.95 -12.46
C VAL A 9 -7.86 -2.63 -13.22
N SER A 10 -7.31 -1.92 -14.21
CA SER A 10 -6.13 -2.39 -14.93
C SER A 10 -4.88 -1.86 -14.24
N VAL A 11 -3.97 -2.75 -13.86
CA VAL A 11 -2.63 -2.41 -13.34
C VAL A 11 -1.63 -2.88 -14.39
N LYS A 12 -1.30 -2.01 -15.35
CA LYS A 12 -0.35 -2.35 -16.45
C LYS A 12 1.08 -2.01 -16.09
N ASN A 13 1.29 -0.89 -15.39
CA ASN A 13 2.60 -0.36 -15.06
C ASN A 13 2.76 -0.23 -13.56
N ILE A 14 3.71 -0.95 -12.98
CA ILE A 14 4.06 -0.90 -11.56
C ILE A 14 5.40 -0.20 -11.41
N LEU A 15 5.49 0.81 -10.54
CA LEU A 15 6.75 1.38 -10.08
C LEU A 15 7.12 0.78 -8.73
N LEU A 16 8.20 0.01 -8.67
CA LEU A 16 8.78 -0.49 -7.43
C LEU A 16 9.84 0.48 -6.93
N ALA A 17 9.59 1.15 -5.81
CA ALA A 17 10.59 1.97 -5.13
C ALA A 17 11.40 1.12 -4.15
N THR A 18 12.71 1.05 -4.34
CA THR A 18 13.61 0.25 -3.50
C THR A 18 14.77 1.06 -2.95
N ASP A 19 15.15 0.78 -1.70
CA ASP A 19 16.39 1.24 -1.06
C ASP A 19 17.33 0.05 -0.72
N PHE A 20 16.99 -1.14 -1.23
CA PHE A 20 17.66 -2.40 -0.96
C PHE A 20 17.66 -2.82 0.51
N SER A 21 16.75 -2.29 1.32
CA SER A 21 16.52 -2.75 2.69
C SER A 21 15.71 -4.07 2.68
N PRO A 22 15.73 -4.86 3.79
CA PRO A 22 14.91 -6.07 3.89
C PRO A 22 13.41 -5.83 3.68
N VAL A 23 12.90 -4.64 4.07
CA VAL A 23 11.50 -4.27 3.88
C VAL A 23 11.22 -3.95 2.41
N SER A 24 12.15 -3.29 1.72
CA SER A 24 12.00 -3.04 0.28
C SER A 24 12.19 -4.32 -0.56
N GLU A 25 12.96 -5.30 -0.10
CA GLU A 25 13.03 -6.64 -0.72
C GLU A 25 11.68 -7.38 -0.58
N LYS A 26 11.03 -7.26 0.58
CA LYS A 26 9.67 -7.78 0.75
C LYS A 26 8.67 -7.07 -0.18
N ALA A 27 8.76 -5.74 -0.31
CA ALA A 27 7.96 -4.97 -1.24
C ALA A 27 8.20 -5.42 -2.71
N ALA A 28 9.45 -5.75 -3.07
CA ALA A 28 9.77 -6.31 -4.38
C ALA A 28 9.09 -7.66 -4.63
N SER A 29 9.00 -8.52 -3.61
CA SER A 29 8.27 -9.79 -3.72
C SER A 29 6.78 -9.57 -3.99
N TYR A 30 6.16 -8.59 -3.34
CA TYR A 30 4.76 -8.20 -3.62
C TYR A 30 4.60 -7.62 -5.02
N ALA A 31 5.49 -6.72 -5.45
CA ALA A 31 5.44 -6.14 -6.80
C ALA A 31 5.55 -7.23 -7.87
N LYS A 32 6.45 -8.20 -7.68
CA LYS A 32 6.63 -9.35 -8.58
C LYS A 32 5.37 -10.21 -8.65
N ALA A 33 4.79 -10.57 -7.51
CA ALA A 33 3.59 -11.39 -7.43
C ALA A 33 2.35 -10.69 -8.04
N LEU A 34 2.21 -9.37 -7.84
CA LEU A 34 1.18 -8.56 -8.50
C LEU A 34 1.39 -8.49 -10.01
N ALA A 35 2.64 -8.29 -10.45
CA ALA A 35 2.95 -8.24 -11.87
C ALA A 35 2.61 -9.56 -12.59
N LEU A 36 2.86 -10.70 -11.95
CA LEU A 36 2.44 -12.01 -12.46
C LEU A 36 0.91 -12.13 -12.56
N ASN A 37 0.18 -11.59 -11.57
CA ASN A 37 -1.28 -11.65 -11.54
C ASN A 37 -1.91 -10.77 -12.64
N PHE A 38 -1.46 -9.51 -12.75
CA PHE A 38 -2.04 -8.53 -13.68
C PHE A 38 -1.34 -8.47 -15.04
N ARG A 39 -0.26 -9.24 -15.24
CA ARG A 39 0.63 -9.16 -16.41
C ARG A 39 1.17 -7.75 -16.63
N SER A 40 1.62 -7.14 -15.54
CA SER A 40 2.15 -5.79 -15.52
C SER A 40 3.63 -5.76 -15.90
N ALA A 41 4.04 -4.67 -16.55
CA ALA A 41 5.44 -4.29 -16.59
C ALA A 41 5.85 -3.64 -15.25
N VAL A 42 7.08 -3.86 -14.82
CA VAL A 42 7.60 -3.30 -13.56
C VAL A 42 8.83 -2.45 -13.85
N GLU A 43 8.80 -1.19 -13.42
CA GLU A 43 10.01 -0.36 -13.37
C GLU A 43 10.55 -0.33 -11.94
N ILE A 44 11.77 -0.79 -11.76
CA ILE A 44 12.45 -0.85 -10.47
C ILE A 44 13.29 0.40 -10.31
N ALA A 45 12.89 1.29 -9.40
CA ALA A 45 13.53 2.58 -9.20
C ALA A 45 14.26 2.66 -7.86
N HIS A 46 15.52 3.10 -7.90
CA HIS A 46 16.28 3.51 -6.73
C HIS A 46 16.72 4.96 -6.90
N VAL A 47 16.62 5.77 -5.84
CA VAL A 47 17.10 7.15 -5.85
C VAL A 47 18.45 7.21 -5.18
N PHE A 48 19.46 7.56 -5.94
CA PHE A 48 20.80 7.81 -5.46
C PHE A 48 20.93 9.26 -4.99
N GLU A 49 21.29 9.45 -3.73
CA GLU A 49 21.52 10.74 -3.10
C GLU A 49 23.03 10.98 -2.97
N PRO A 50 23.67 11.73 -3.87
CA PRO A 50 25.12 11.93 -3.84
C PRO A 50 25.62 12.61 -2.55
N SER A 51 24.83 13.55 -2.02
CA SER A 51 25.15 14.36 -0.83
C SER A 51 24.59 13.82 0.48
N ARG A 52 24.04 12.58 0.49
CA ARG A 52 23.54 11.99 1.75
C ARG A 52 24.67 11.97 2.78
N VAL A 53 24.44 12.66 3.90
CA VAL A 53 25.33 12.60 5.06
C VAL A 53 25.32 11.15 5.56
N LEU A 54 26.44 10.47 5.38
CA LEU A 54 26.62 9.11 5.88
C LEU A 54 26.64 9.15 7.40
N SER A 55 26.14 8.09 8.05
CA SER A 55 26.38 7.90 9.49
C SER A 55 27.89 7.97 9.77
N SER A 56 28.26 8.36 10.98
CA SER A 56 29.67 8.48 11.37
C SER A 56 30.49 7.21 11.06
N LEU A 57 29.87 6.04 11.15
CA LEU A 57 30.48 4.76 10.81
C LEU A 57 30.63 4.54 9.29
N GLU A 58 29.61 4.89 8.51
CA GLU A 58 29.68 4.83 7.04
C GLU A 58 30.65 5.86 6.47
N ALA A 59 30.77 7.04 7.08
CA ALA A 59 31.76 8.05 6.74
C ALA A 59 33.19 7.58 7.05
N ALA A 60 33.38 6.86 8.16
CA ALA A 60 34.67 6.28 8.55
C ALA A 60 35.09 5.10 7.65
N LEU A 61 34.14 4.33 7.11
CA LEU A 61 34.40 3.22 6.17
C LEU A 61 34.50 3.68 4.71
N GLY A 62 34.23 4.95 4.41
CA GLY A 62 34.65 5.74 3.26
C GLY A 62 34.53 5.11 1.88
N LYS A 63 33.41 4.47 1.50
CA LYS A 63 33.24 4.09 0.09
C LYS A 63 33.14 5.35 -0.79
N PRO A 64 33.99 5.48 -1.84
CA PRO A 64 33.85 6.58 -2.79
C PRO A 64 32.45 6.65 -3.39
N ILE A 65 31.97 7.85 -3.68
CA ILE A 65 30.63 8.08 -4.26
C ILE A 65 30.40 7.26 -5.53
N GLN A 66 31.41 7.10 -6.36
CA GLN A 66 31.36 6.28 -7.56
C GLN A 66 31.18 4.77 -7.25
N GLN A 67 31.74 4.29 -6.15
CA GLN A 67 31.57 2.91 -5.72
C GLN A 67 30.14 2.69 -5.22
N ARG A 68 29.63 3.61 -4.41
CA ARG A 68 28.24 3.58 -3.94
C ARG A 68 27.24 3.57 -5.11
N ARG A 69 27.49 4.42 -6.12
CA ARG A 69 26.67 4.47 -7.34
C ARG A 69 26.71 3.13 -8.11
N ARG A 70 27.90 2.52 -8.25
CA ARG A 70 28.05 1.20 -8.88
C ARG A 70 27.31 0.11 -8.09
N ASP A 71 27.39 0.12 -6.77
CA ASP A 71 26.68 -0.84 -5.90
C ASP A 71 25.16 -0.73 -6.12
N CYS A 72 24.62 0.48 -6.25
CA CYS A 72 23.19 0.70 -6.56
C CYS A 72 22.81 0.14 -7.93
N VAL A 73 23.60 0.41 -8.97
CA VAL A 73 23.35 -0.13 -10.32
C VAL A 73 23.38 -1.67 -10.31
N GLN A 74 24.33 -2.27 -9.61
CA GLN A 74 24.41 -3.73 -9.47
C GLN A 74 23.20 -4.31 -8.71
N GLY A 75 22.74 -3.61 -7.67
CA GLY A 75 21.55 -3.99 -6.93
C GLY A 75 20.29 -3.96 -7.80
N LEU A 76 20.10 -2.91 -8.58
CA LEU A 76 19.01 -2.77 -9.54
C LEU A 76 19.04 -3.88 -10.59
N GLU A 77 20.20 -4.14 -11.18
CA GLU A 77 20.35 -5.17 -12.21
C GLU A 77 20.09 -6.59 -11.66
N ARG A 78 20.47 -6.84 -10.40
CA ARG A 78 20.15 -8.10 -9.72
C ARG A 78 18.64 -8.29 -9.57
N LEU A 79 17.93 -7.26 -9.09
CA LEU A 79 16.47 -7.31 -8.96
C LEU A 79 15.79 -7.47 -10.33
N ARG A 80 16.22 -6.72 -11.33
CA ARG A 80 15.69 -6.83 -12.70
C ARG A 80 15.80 -8.25 -13.25
N LYS A 81 16.97 -8.89 -13.06
CA LYS A 81 17.20 -10.29 -13.46
C LYS A 81 16.30 -11.27 -12.70
N ASP A 82 16.09 -11.05 -11.40
CA ASP A 82 15.20 -11.88 -10.59
C ASP A 82 13.74 -11.79 -11.06
N PHE A 83 13.27 -10.60 -11.42
CA PHE A 83 11.94 -10.41 -12.01
C PHE A 83 11.83 -11.09 -13.36
N ALA A 84 12.81 -10.89 -14.25
CA ALA A 84 12.83 -11.51 -15.56
C ALA A 84 12.87 -13.05 -15.50
N ALA A 85 13.65 -13.61 -14.55
CA ALA A 85 13.69 -15.06 -14.33
C ALA A 85 12.35 -15.64 -13.86
N SER A 86 11.50 -14.81 -13.27
CA SER A 86 10.12 -15.17 -12.86
C SER A 86 9.08 -14.93 -13.97
N GLY A 87 9.50 -14.48 -15.17
CA GLY A 87 8.61 -14.20 -16.29
C GLY A 87 7.94 -12.82 -16.25
N VAL A 88 8.42 -11.91 -15.40
CA VAL A 88 7.92 -10.53 -15.31
C VAL A 88 8.75 -9.62 -16.20
N GLU A 89 8.10 -8.82 -17.06
CA GLU A 89 8.74 -7.75 -17.79
C GLU A 89 9.22 -6.67 -16.81
N ALA A 90 10.54 -6.46 -16.71
CA ALA A 90 11.10 -5.53 -15.74
C ALA A 90 12.18 -4.64 -16.33
N GLY A 91 12.00 -3.33 -16.17
CA GLY A 91 13.02 -2.30 -16.33
C GLY A 91 13.67 -1.95 -14.99
N SER A 92 14.76 -1.18 -15.04
CA SER A 92 15.36 -0.63 -13.84
C SER A 92 15.99 0.73 -14.09
N CYS A 93 15.79 1.69 -13.21
CA CYS A 93 16.35 3.04 -13.31
C CYS A 93 17.00 3.49 -12.02
N LEU A 94 18.19 4.08 -12.15
CA LEU A 94 18.86 4.82 -11.09
C LEU A 94 18.50 6.30 -11.24
N LEU A 95 17.63 6.78 -10.38
CA LEU A 95 17.27 8.20 -10.29
C LEU A 95 18.30 8.94 -9.43
N GLU A 96 18.49 10.22 -9.68
CA GLU A 96 19.35 11.07 -8.86
C GLU A 96 18.55 12.24 -8.30
N GLY A 97 18.75 12.56 -7.02
CA GLY A 97 18.04 13.68 -6.40
C GLY A 97 18.24 13.76 -4.90
N HIS A 98 18.01 14.97 -4.35
CA HIS A 98 18.06 15.22 -2.91
C HIS A 98 16.75 14.94 -2.18
N GLN A 99 15.67 14.76 -2.92
CA GLN A 99 14.34 14.43 -2.41
C GLN A 99 13.81 13.17 -3.12
N PRO A 100 14.07 11.99 -2.57
CA PRO A 100 13.72 10.72 -3.23
C PRO A 100 12.28 10.62 -3.68
N HIS A 101 11.33 11.09 -2.86
CA HIS A 101 9.92 11.05 -3.20
C HIS A 101 9.58 11.91 -4.44
N VAL A 102 10.27 13.03 -4.67
CA VAL A 102 10.04 13.87 -5.86
C VAL A 102 10.47 13.13 -7.11
N ALA A 103 11.69 12.59 -7.12
CA ALA A 103 12.21 11.82 -8.24
C ALA A 103 11.31 10.60 -8.57
N LEU A 104 10.85 9.88 -7.54
CA LEU A 104 9.94 8.74 -7.72
C LEU A 104 8.57 9.14 -8.28
N LEU A 105 7.98 10.26 -7.81
CA LEU A 105 6.70 10.74 -8.31
C LEU A 105 6.80 11.26 -9.75
N GLU A 106 7.91 11.88 -10.11
CA GLU A 106 8.18 12.29 -11.50
C GLU A 106 8.34 11.08 -12.42
N ALA A 107 9.12 10.07 -11.99
CA ALA A 107 9.26 8.82 -12.72
C ALA A 107 7.90 8.11 -12.88
N ALA A 108 7.10 8.02 -11.82
CA ALA A 108 5.76 7.45 -11.86
C ALA A 108 4.86 8.15 -12.88
N LYS A 109 4.92 9.49 -12.94
CA LYS A 109 4.16 10.26 -13.91
C LYS A 109 4.63 10.04 -15.35
N GLN A 110 5.95 10.01 -15.58
CA GLN A 110 6.54 9.83 -16.92
C GLN A 110 6.24 8.44 -17.50
N GLN A 111 6.13 7.44 -16.63
CA GLN A 111 5.89 6.04 -17.01
C GLN A 111 4.40 5.65 -16.96
N GLU A 112 3.51 6.61 -16.75
CA GLU A 112 2.07 6.35 -16.61
C GLU A 112 1.77 5.22 -15.60
N THR A 113 2.43 5.28 -14.44
CA THR A 113 2.34 4.24 -13.40
C THR A 113 0.93 4.12 -12.85
N ASP A 114 0.40 2.90 -12.85
CA ASP A 114 -0.91 2.57 -12.28
C ASP A 114 -0.85 2.25 -10.79
N LEU A 115 0.30 1.75 -10.31
CA LEU A 115 0.52 1.37 -8.92
C LEU A 115 1.97 1.60 -8.51
N ILE A 116 2.20 2.32 -7.42
CA ILE A 116 3.51 2.39 -6.77
C ILE A 116 3.57 1.34 -5.66
N VAL A 117 4.67 0.58 -5.59
CA VAL A 117 4.94 -0.37 -4.50
C VAL A 117 6.20 0.08 -3.76
N ALA A 118 6.11 0.18 -2.43
CA ALA A 118 7.23 0.66 -1.61
C ALA A 118 7.24 -0.01 -0.22
N GLY A 119 8.42 -0.13 0.38
CA GLY A 119 8.56 -0.48 1.79
C GLY A 119 8.24 0.72 2.70
N THR A 120 7.71 0.46 3.90
CA THR A 120 7.38 1.53 4.88
C THR A 120 8.57 2.05 5.66
N HIS A 121 9.69 1.32 5.70
CA HIS A 121 10.88 1.66 6.48
C HIS A 121 12.12 1.72 5.60
N SER A 122 13.05 2.60 5.96
CA SER A 122 14.36 2.70 5.32
C SER A 122 15.46 2.07 6.21
N ARG A 123 16.68 1.98 5.66
CA ARG A 123 17.88 1.41 6.31
C ARG A 123 18.28 2.05 7.65
N SER A 124 17.66 3.13 8.09
CA SER A 124 18.15 3.92 9.23
C SER A 124 17.83 3.33 10.62
N GLY A 125 17.49 2.04 10.73
CA GLY A 125 17.66 1.19 11.91
C GLY A 125 17.27 1.74 13.30
N LEU A 126 16.43 2.79 13.38
CA LEU A 126 15.91 3.24 14.66
C LEU A 126 14.86 2.23 15.12
N GLU A 127 15.01 1.74 16.35
CA GLU A 127 14.17 0.75 17.03
C GLU A 127 12.69 1.16 17.19
N ARG A 128 12.29 2.32 16.70
CA ARG A 128 10.89 2.76 16.66
C ARG A 128 10.30 2.49 15.29
N LEU A 129 9.13 1.87 15.29
CA LEU A 129 8.26 1.65 14.13
C LEU A 129 7.78 3.01 13.57
N VAL A 130 8.65 3.71 12.83
CA VAL A 130 8.33 5.01 12.23
C VAL A 130 8.21 4.82 10.73
N LEU A 131 7.11 5.29 10.18
CA LEU A 131 6.91 5.33 8.73
C LEU A 131 8.03 6.14 8.06
N GLY A 132 8.70 5.56 7.07
CA GLY A 132 9.77 6.22 6.33
C GLY A 132 9.26 7.45 5.58
N SER A 133 10.04 8.53 5.62
CA SER A 133 9.68 9.81 4.99
C SER A 133 9.34 9.71 3.51
N VAL A 134 9.97 8.80 2.76
CA VAL A 134 9.68 8.58 1.34
C VAL A 134 8.30 7.94 1.18
N ALA A 135 8.01 6.86 1.91
CA ALA A 135 6.70 6.19 1.86
C ALA A 135 5.57 7.16 2.24
N GLU A 136 5.75 7.93 3.31
CA GLU A 136 4.78 8.96 3.72
C GLU A 136 4.50 9.96 2.59
N GLN A 137 5.54 10.50 1.97
CA GLN A 137 5.38 11.48 0.89
C GLN A 137 4.77 10.86 -0.37
N LEU A 138 5.08 9.61 -0.69
CA LEU A 138 4.44 8.89 -1.80
C LEU A 138 2.91 8.76 -1.54
N ILE A 139 2.50 8.28 -0.37
CA ILE A 139 1.09 8.16 0.02
C ILE A 139 0.36 9.51 -0.08
N ARG A 140 1.01 10.61 0.30
CA ARG A 140 0.40 11.94 0.31
C ARG A 140 0.28 12.59 -1.06
N LYS A 141 1.20 12.32 -1.97
CA LYS A 141 1.38 13.09 -3.21
C LYS A 141 1.17 12.29 -4.49
N ALA A 142 1.19 10.97 -4.43
CA ALA A 142 0.96 10.13 -5.60
C ALA A 142 -0.44 10.40 -6.20
N VAL A 143 -0.53 10.30 -7.51
CA VAL A 143 -1.79 10.41 -8.26
C VAL A 143 -2.41 9.04 -8.54
N CYS A 144 -1.63 7.98 -8.37
CA CYS A 144 -2.05 6.58 -8.45
C CYS A 144 -2.01 5.92 -7.05
N PRO A 145 -2.62 4.76 -6.86
CA PRO A 145 -2.52 3.99 -5.63
C PRO A 145 -1.09 3.71 -5.22
N VAL A 146 -0.87 3.64 -3.91
CA VAL A 146 0.41 3.25 -3.33
C VAL A 146 0.20 2.02 -2.45
N LEU A 147 0.85 0.91 -2.78
CA LEU A 147 0.92 -0.28 -1.94
C LEU A 147 2.15 -0.18 -1.05
N THR A 148 1.95 -0.05 0.24
CA THR A 148 3.03 -0.05 1.21
C THR A 148 3.15 -1.41 1.89
N VAL A 149 4.39 -1.86 2.07
CA VAL A 149 4.71 -3.13 2.72
C VAL A 149 5.49 -2.85 3.99
N GLY A 150 4.91 -3.21 5.13
CA GLY A 150 5.52 -3.04 6.45
C GLY A 150 6.49 -4.19 6.83
N PRO A 151 7.28 -4.01 7.90
CA PRO A 151 8.21 -5.04 8.36
C PRO A 151 7.47 -6.30 8.83
N HIS A 152 6.26 -6.16 9.35
CA HIS A 152 5.44 -7.25 9.87
C HIS A 152 4.58 -7.93 8.80
N ALA A 153 4.50 -7.36 7.58
CA ALA A 153 3.77 -7.98 6.49
C ALA A 153 4.34 -9.38 6.19
N LYS A 154 3.46 -10.36 6.01
CA LYS A 154 3.84 -11.72 5.63
C LYS A 154 4.57 -11.70 4.29
N GLN A 155 5.49 -12.64 4.08
CA GLN A 155 6.09 -12.82 2.75
C GLN A 155 5.02 -13.41 1.82
N PRO A 156 4.80 -12.87 0.62
CA PRO A 156 3.91 -13.50 -0.34
C PRO A 156 4.46 -14.86 -0.76
N GLY A 157 3.58 -15.78 -1.11
CA GLY A 157 3.97 -17.06 -1.68
C GLY A 157 4.64 -16.91 -3.06
N GLU A 158 5.19 -17.98 -3.58
CA GLU A 158 5.67 -18.00 -4.97
C GLU A 158 4.50 -17.95 -5.96
N GLY A 159 4.68 -17.22 -7.07
CA GLY A 159 3.68 -17.11 -8.13
C GLY A 159 2.73 -15.90 -7.99
N PRO A 160 1.59 -15.93 -8.69
CA PRO A 160 0.62 -14.85 -8.68
C PRO A 160 0.03 -14.59 -7.29
N LEU A 161 -0.13 -13.33 -6.92
CA LEU A 161 -0.67 -12.95 -5.63
C LEU A 161 -2.20 -13.09 -5.60
N VAL A 162 -2.69 -13.86 -4.63
CA VAL A 162 -4.12 -14.04 -4.40
C VAL A 162 -4.48 -13.48 -3.04
N PHE A 163 -5.23 -12.40 -3.00
CA PHE A 163 -5.82 -11.87 -1.78
C PHE A 163 -7.11 -12.61 -1.46
N ARG A 164 -7.11 -13.42 -0.40
CA ARG A 164 -8.28 -14.22 0.02
C ARG A 164 -9.19 -13.49 0.99
N THR A 165 -8.61 -12.62 1.81
CA THR A 165 -9.32 -11.85 2.82
C THR A 165 -8.82 -10.41 2.78
N MET A 166 -9.75 -9.48 2.58
CA MET A 166 -9.41 -8.07 2.43
C MET A 166 -10.24 -7.21 3.38
N VAL A 167 -9.64 -6.17 3.93
CA VAL A 167 -10.34 -5.13 4.69
C VAL A 167 -10.30 -3.84 3.91
N TYR A 168 -11.45 -3.34 3.51
CA TYR A 168 -11.62 -2.00 2.98
C TYR A 168 -12.20 -1.10 4.07
N ALA A 169 -11.43 -0.11 4.55
CA ALA A 169 -11.91 0.83 5.54
C ALA A 169 -12.25 2.18 4.90
N THR A 170 -13.42 2.71 5.26
CA THR A 170 -14.00 3.93 4.70
C THR A 170 -14.41 4.92 5.78
N ASP A 171 -14.28 6.20 5.45
CA ASP A 171 -14.84 7.33 6.18
C ASP A 171 -16.01 7.97 5.40
N PHE A 172 -16.55 7.25 4.41
CA PHE A 172 -17.57 7.70 3.46
C PHE A 172 -17.17 8.92 2.62
N SER A 173 -15.90 9.33 2.62
CA SER A 173 -15.42 10.41 1.76
C SER A 173 -15.37 10.00 0.29
N ALA A 174 -15.35 10.97 -0.62
CA ALA A 174 -15.19 10.73 -2.05
C ALA A 174 -13.89 9.99 -2.41
N LYS A 175 -12.84 10.11 -1.58
CA LYS A 175 -11.58 9.40 -1.77
C LYS A 175 -11.67 7.95 -1.31
N ALA A 176 -12.34 7.70 -0.19
CA ALA A 176 -12.64 6.36 0.23
C ALA A 176 -13.49 5.64 -0.83
N ALA A 177 -14.43 6.33 -1.49
CA ALA A 177 -15.20 5.76 -2.59
C ALA A 177 -14.32 5.32 -3.78
N LYS A 178 -13.25 6.07 -4.10
CA LYS A 178 -12.27 5.63 -5.11
C LYS A 178 -11.53 4.36 -4.68
N ALA A 179 -11.16 4.25 -3.41
CA ALA A 179 -10.50 3.08 -2.86
C ALA A 179 -11.39 1.84 -2.90
N ALA A 180 -12.73 2.00 -2.77
CA ALA A 180 -13.69 0.92 -2.92
C ALA A 180 -13.60 0.24 -4.29
N VAL A 181 -13.35 1.01 -5.36
CA VAL A 181 -13.21 0.47 -6.73
C VAL A 181 -12.03 -0.51 -6.81
N PHE A 182 -10.89 -0.19 -6.20
CA PHE A 182 -9.73 -1.07 -6.14
C PHE A 182 -9.99 -2.29 -5.26
N ALA A 183 -10.58 -2.09 -4.08
CA ALA A 183 -10.93 -3.20 -3.19
C ALA A 183 -11.88 -4.20 -3.86
N LEU A 184 -12.91 -3.70 -4.52
CA LEU A 184 -13.87 -4.52 -5.26
C LEU A 184 -13.22 -5.26 -6.42
N SER A 185 -12.40 -4.56 -7.25
CA SER A 185 -11.72 -5.19 -8.38
C SER A 185 -10.83 -6.34 -7.92
N PHE A 186 -9.97 -6.11 -6.92
CA PHE A 186 -9.07 -7.14 -6.42
C PHE A 186 -9.80 -8.30 -5.74
N ALA A 187 -10.89 -8.01 -5.02
CA ALA A 187 -11.71 -9.04 -4.42
C ALA A 187 -12.45 -9.90 -5.46
N GLN A 188 -12.94 -9.29 -6.53
CA GLN A 188 -13.58 -10.01 -7.63
C GLN A 188 -12.62 -10.92 -8.39
N ASP A 189 -11.39 -10.46 -8.62
CA ASP A 189 -10.38 -11.23 -9.35
C ASP A 189 -9.94 -12.49 -8.58
N SER A 190 -10.01 -12.46 -7.25
CA SER A 190 -9.57 -13.55 -6.37
C SER A 190 -10.70 -14.31 -5.68
N GLY A 191 -11.96 -13.90 -5.85
CA GLY A 191 -13.08 -14.47 -5.09
C GLY A 191 -12.97 -14.26 -3.58
N ALA A 192 -12.42 -13.11 -3.17
CA ALA A 192 -12.05 -12.85 -1.79
C ALA A 192 -13.26 -12.64 -0.85
N HIS A 193 -13.03 -12.86 0.44
CA HIS A 193 -13.82 -12.22 1.49
C HIS A 193 -13.42 -10.74 1.61
N LEU A 194 -14.37 -9.83 1.43
CA LEU A 194 -14.13 -8.38 1.48
C LEU A 194 -14.93 -7.74 2.60
N TYR A 195 -14.25 -7.33 3.67
CA TYR A 195 -14.84 -6.62 4.80
C TYR A 195 -14.88 -5.12 4.52
N PHE A 196 -16.09 -4.57 4.39
CA PHE A 196 -16.35 -3.13 4.36
C PHE A 196 -16.42 -2.64 5.79
N CYS A 197 -15.41 -1.92 6.24
CA CYS A 197 -15.26 -1.45 7.61
C CYS A 197 -15.47 0.05 7.72
N TYR A 198 -16.27 0.46 8.71
CA TYR A 198 -16.34 1.83 9.21
C TYR A 198 -15.98 1.82 10.69
N VAL A 199 -15.15 2.78 11.12
CA VAL A 199 -14.83 2.93 12.54
C VAL A 199 -15.54 4.15 13.10
N ALA A 200 -16.47 3.91 14.01
CA ALA A 200 -17.21 4.95 14.72
C ALA A 200 -16.44 5.44 15.95
N GLY A 201 -16.59 6.73 16.29
CA GLY A 201 -16.02 7.27 17.53
C GLY A 201 -16.64 6.63 18.78
N ALA A 202 -15.89 6.65 19.89
CA ALA A 202 -16.21 5.94 21.14
C ALA A 202 -17.34 6.57 22.01
N ASN A 203 -18.04 7.63 21.57
CA ASN A 203 -18.76 8.54 22.44
C ASN A 203 -20.30 8.46 22.41
N ALA A 204 -20.91 7.33 22.05
CA ALA A 204 -22.38 7.20 22.09
C ALA A 204 -22.85 6.31 23.26
N ALA A 205 -24.05 6.63 23.82
CA ALA A 205 -24.69 5.77 24.81
C ALA A 205 -25.05 4.39 24.20
N PRO A 206 -25.13 3.30 24.98
CA PRO A 206 -25.30 1.94 24.45
C PRO A 206 -26.50 1.73 23.51
N ASP A 207 -27.63 2.37 23.78
CA ASP A 207 -28.82 2.25 22.94
C ASP A 207 -28.73 3.09 21.66
N GLU A 208 -28.08 4.26 21.73
CA GLU A 208 -27.76 5.09 20.56
C GLU A 208 -26.75 4.38 19.65
N THR A 209 -25.77 3.70 20.24
CA THR A 209 -24.74 2.95 19.52
C THR A 209 -25.35 1.89 18.60
N LYS A 210 -26.33 1.12 19.08
CA LYS A 210 -27.00 0.08 18.25
C LYS A 210 -27.72 0.66 17.04
N ALA A 211 -28.44 1.77 17.22
CA ALA A 211 -29.16 2.43 16.13
C ALA A 211 -28.20 3.03 15.10
N LEU A 212 -27.10 3.63 15.56
CA LEU A 212 -26.02 4.17 14.72
C LEU A 212 -25.31 3.06 13.94
N ASP A 213 -25.00 1.93 14.57
CA ASP A 213 -24.36 0.78 13.93
C ASP A 213 -25.21 0.23 12.80
N LEU A 214 -26.53 0.09 13.02
CA LEU A 214 -27.45 -0.33 11.98
C LEU A 214 -27.47 0.66 10.81
N SER A 215 -27.42 1.95 11.10
CA SER A 215 -27.36 3.01 10.09
C SER A 215 -26.08 2.97 9.30
N PHE A 216 -24.91 2.82 9.97
CA PHE A 216 -23.62 2.68 9.30
C PHE A 216 -23.51 1.39 8.50
N LYS A 217 -23.97 0.26 9.02
CA LYS A 217 -24.04 -1.00 8.25
C LYS A 217 -24.91 -0.86 7.00
N ALA A 218 -26.06 -0.18 7.10
CA ALA A 218 -26.90 0.09 5.95
C ALA A 218 -26.20 1.02 4.92
N ALA A 219 -25.42 2.00 5.39
CA ALA A 219 -24.63 2.87 4.52
C ALA A 219 -23.53 2.09 3.81
N LEU A 220 -22.78 1.25 4.52
CA LEU A 220 -21.77 0.36 3.94
C LEU A 220 -22.38 -0.59 2.90
N LYS A 221 -23.52 -1.19 3.21
CA LYS A 221 -24.23 -2.10 2.29
C LYS A 221 -24.61 -1.42 0.98
N ARG A 222 -24.99 -0.14 0.99
CA ARG A 222 -25.29 0.63 -0.23
C ARG A 222 -24.06 0.89 -1.10
N MET A 223 -22.85 0.80 -0.55
CA MET A 223 -21.62 0.93 -1.32
C MET A 223 -21.26 -0.35 -2.09
N ILE A 224 -21.87 -1.47 -1.76
CA ILE A 224 -21.60 -2.77 -2.37
C ILE A 224 -22.57 -2.96 -3.55
N PRO A 225 -22.09 -2.99 -4.81
CA PRO A 225 -22.92 -3.33 -5.95
C PRO A 225 -23.52 -4.75 -5.80
N GLU A 226 -24.76 -4.95 -6.19
CA GLU A 226 -25.41 -6.28 -6.09
C GLU A 226 -24.63 -7.37 -6.82
N SER A 227 -24.03 -7.06 -7.97
CA SER A 227 -23.21 -7.99 -8.72
C SER A 227 -21.96 -8.48 -7.97
N THR A 228 -21.52 -7.76 -6.95
CA THR A 228 -20.34 -8.13 -6.14
C THR A 228 -20.52 -9.50 -5.47
N TYR A 229 -21.74 -9.81 -5.03
CA TYR A 229 -22.05 -11.08 -4.36
C TYR A 229 -21.93 -12.31 -5.26
N GLU A 230 -21.84 -12.12 -6.57
CA GLU A 230 -21.62 -13.21 -7.53
C GLU A 230 -20.15 -13.60 -7.66
N TRP A 231 -19.24 -12.70 -7.28
CA TRP A 231 -17.81 -12.84 -7.52
C TRP A 231 -16.96 -12.94 -6.26
N CYS A 232 -17.42 -12.37 -5.17
CA CYS A 232 -16.72 -12.41 -3.88
C CYS A 232 -17.74 -12.38 -2.73
N SER A 233 -17.27 -12.49 -1.50
CA SER A 233 -18.09 -12.52 -0.29
C SER A 233 -17.94 -11.21 0.50
N PRO A 234 -18.72 -10.15 0.17
CA PRO A 234 -18.64 -8.89 0.89
C PRO A 234 -19.39 -8.95 2.22
N GLU A 235 -18.79 -8.42 3.27
CA GLU A 235 -19.36 -8.28 4.61
C GLU A 235 -19.21 -6.85 5.12
N THR A 236 -20.17 -6.37 5.92
CA THR A 236 -20.15 -5.01 6.50
C THR A 236 -19.87 -5.07 8.00
N VAL A 237 -18.87 -4.33 8.45
CA VAL A 237 -18.41 -4.29 9.84
C VAL A 237 -18.37 -2.84 10.32
N VAL A 238 -18.88 -2.60 11.52
CA VAL A 238 -18.71 -1.34 12.24
C VAL A 238 -17.88 -1.64 13.47
N GLU A 239 -16.73 -0.99 13.55
CA GLU A 239 -15.83 -1.02 14.70
C GLU A 239 -15.92 0.31 15.47
N HIS A 240 -15.39 0.35 16.69
CA HIS A 240 -15.45 1.52 17.55
C HIS A 240 -14.07 1.89 18.09
N GLY A 241 -13.86 3.19 18.32
CA GLY A 241 -12.68 3.72 18.99
C GLY A 241 -11.64 4.34 18.04
N ASP A 242 -10.36 4.09 18.29
CA ASP A 242 -9.27 4.59 17.45
C ASP A 242 -9.24 3.85 16.11
N ALA A 243 -9.28 4.60 15.02
CA ALA A 243 -9.43 4.02 13.68
C ALA A 243 -8.27 3.09 13.30
N SER A 244 -7.04 3.47 13.63
CA SER A 244 -5.86 2.66 13.28
C SER A 244 -5.85 1.35 14.06
N LYS A 245 -6.10 1.39 15.35
CA LYS A 245 -6.17 0.20 16.21
C LYS A 245 -7.31 -0.72 15.79
N ALA A 246 -8.51 -0.18 15.61
CA ALA A 246 -9.68 -0.95 15.23
C ALA A 246 -9.50 -1.66 13.88
N ILE A 247 -8.89 -0.99 12.89
CA ILE A 247 -8.60 -1.59 11.58
C ILE A 247 -7.54 -2.69 11.72
N LEU A 248 -6.47 -2.48 12.51
CA LEU A 248 -5.44 -3.50 12.75
C LEU A 248 -6.01 -4.71 13.48
N GLU A 249 -6.84 -4.51 14.51
CA GLU A 249 -7.52 -5.57 15.24
C GLU A 249 -8.46 -6.36 14.35
N LEU A 250 -9.27 -5.68 13.52
CA LEU A 250 -10.12 -6.34 12.52
C LEU A 250 -9.27 -7.16 11.55
N ALA A 251 -8.23 -6.55 10.96
CA ALA A 251 -7.36 -7.23 10.01
C ALA A 251 -6.68 -8.47 10.62
N GLY A 252 -6.22 -8.38 11.87
CA GLY A 252 -5.67 -9.52 12.61
C GLY A 252 -6.70 -10.60 12.89
N ARG A 253 -7.91 -10.23 13.31
CA ARG A 253 -9.01 -11.14 13.63
C ARG A 253 -9.50 -11.95 12.42
N VAL A 254 -9.57 -11.31 11.25
CA VAL A 254 -10.01 -11.96 10.01
C VAL A 254 -8.87 -12.57 9.20
N GLY A 255 -7.62 -12.34 9.61
CA GLY A 255 -6.43 -12.80 8.89
C GLY A 255 -6.27 -12.12 7.53
N ALA A 256 -6.46 -10.80 7.47
CA ALA A 256 -6.44 -10.05 6.23
C ALA A 256 -5.10 -10.16 5.48
N ASP A 257 -5.19 -10.30 4.17
CA ASP A 257 -4.06 -10.33 3.23
C ASP A 257 -3.79 -8.95 2.62
N LEU A 258 -4.79 -8.04 2.67
CA LEU A 258 -4.68 -6.68 2.18
C LEU A 258 -5.63 -5.75 2.98
N ILE A 259 -5.13 -4.58 3.34
CA ILE A 259 -5.95 -3.46 3.81
C ILE A 259 -6.00 -2.41 2.69
N VAL A 260 -7.20 -1.90 2.37
CA VAL A 260 -7.41 -0.85 1.35
C VAL A 260 -8.05 0.36 1.98
N LEU A 261 -7.49 1.54 1.74
CA LEU A 261 -7.86 2.80 2.39
C LEU A 261 -7.89 3.95 1.38
N GLY A 262 -8.80 4.90 1.58
CA GLY A 262 -8.74 6.18 0.91
C GLY A 262 -7.73 7.10 1.62
N ALA A 263 -6.77 7.66 0.89
CA ALA A 263 -5.82 8.61 1.46
C ALA A 263 -6.37 10.05 1.42
N ARG A 264 -6.38 10.74 2.55
CA ARG A 264 -6.70 12.18 2.59
C ARG A 264 -5.44 12.99 2.26
N LYS A 265 -5.52 13.97 1.35
CA LYS A 265 -4.40 14.90 1.11
C LYS A 265 -4.12 15.77 2.35
N ALA A 266 -2.86 15.84 2.75
CA ALA A 266 -2.21 16.87 3.57
C ALA A 266 -2.77 17.24 4.97
N SER A 267 -4.08 17.29 5.23
CA SER A 267 -4.62 17.71 6.53
C SER A 267 -4.57 16.62 7.60
N PHE A 268 -4.27 15.42 7.19
CA PHE A 268 -4.36 14.21 7.98
C PHE A 268 -3.22 14.05 9.02
N TRP A 269 -2.04 14.60 8.72
CA TRP A 269 -0.85 14.42 9.55
C TRP A 269 -0.54 15.61 10.46
N LEU A 270 -1.21 16.75 10.30
CA LEU A 270 -0.87 18.01 10.97
C LEU A 270 -1.81 18.42 12.12
N THR A 271 -2.94 17.75 12.27
CA THR A 271 -3.83 18.04 13.39
C THR A 271 -3.90 16.82 14.31
N HIS A 272 -3.55 17.00 15.56
CA HIS A 272 -3.80 16.08 16.69
C HIS A 272 -5.30 15.87 16.94
N VAL A 273 -6.13 15.87 15.91
CA VAL A 273 -7.56 15.72 16.04
C VAL A 273 -7.95 14.33 15.53
N GLU A 274 -8.28 13.51 16.50
CA GLU A 274 -9.19 12.35 16.51
C GLU A 274 -9.64 11.84 15.13
N HIS A 275 -9.32 10.55 14.84
CA HIS A 275 -9.88 9.73 13.75
C HIS A 275 -9.14 9.69 12.41
N GLY A 276 -7.82 9.77 12.41
CA GLY A 276 -7.04 9.61 11.20
C GLY A 276 -6.16 8.33 11.20
N LEU A 277 -5.89 7.79 10.01
CA LEU A 277 -4.90 6.73 9.82
C LEU A 277 -3.54 7.21 10.30
N THR A 278 -2.96 6.56 11.25
CA THR A 278 -1.66 6.92 11.81
C THR A 278 -0.54 6.21 11.03
N PRO A 279 0.68 6.75 11.06
CA PRO A 279 1.87 6.02 10.59
C PRO A 279 2.00 4.64 11.22
N ASP A 280 1.48 4.48 12.44
CA ASP A 280 1.49 3.23 13.20
C ASP A 280 0.70 2.12 12.48
N LEU A 281 -0.47 2.43 11.88
CA LEU A 281 -1.20 1.45 11.08
C LEU A 281 -0.34 0.88 9.94
N LEU A 282 0.36 1.74 9.21
CA LEU A 282 1.20 1.33 8.09
C LEU A 282 2.45 0.56 8.55
N ALA A 283 2.94 0.86 9.74
CA ALA A 283 4.11 0.22 10.33
C ALA A 283 3.76 -1.14 10.98
N GLU A 284 2.61 -1.24 11.64
CA GLU A 284 2.20 -2.40 12.44
C GLU A 284 1.39 -3.44 11.65
N ALA A 285 0.86 -3.08 10.47
CA ALA A 285 0.08 -4.01 9.66
C ALA A 285 0.85 -5.28 9.33
N THR A 286 0.20 -6.43 9.53
CA THR A 286 0.74 -7.76 9.21
C THR A 286 0.53 -8.17 7.75
N CYS A 287 -0.09 -7.31 6.97
CA CYS A 287 -0.30 -7.43 5.53
C CYS A 287 0.02 -6.09 4.84
N PRO A 288 0.17 -6.06 3.51
CA PRO A 288 0.31 -4.79 2.79
C PRO A 288 -0.90 -3.89 2.96
N VAL A 289 -0.66 -2.59 2.86
CA VAL A 289 -1.70 -1.56 2.92
C VAL A 289 -1.71 -0.77 1.62
N MET A 290 -2.83 -0.79 0.92
CA MET A 290 -3.05 0.02 -0.28
C MET A 290 -3.75 1.33 0.09
N THR A 291 -3.15 2.44 -0.28
CA THR A 291 -3.75 3.77 -0.14
C THR A 291 -4.10 4.35 -1.50
N VAL A 292 -5.31 4.87 -1.66
CA VAL A 292 -5.82 5.46 -2.91
C VAL A 292 -6.14 6.93 -2.68
N CYS A 293 -5.62 7.82 -3.55
CA CYS A 293 -5.75 9.28 -3.45
C CYS A 293 -6.90 9.86 -4.28
#